data_9647e355e23deed6e9aa520977cc5210
#
_entry.id   9647e355e23deed6e9aa520977cc5210
#
_cell.length_a   1.000
_cell.length_b   1.000
_cell.length_c   1.000
_cell.angle_alpha   90.00
_cell.angle_beta   90.00
_cell.angle_gamma   90.00
#
_symmetry.space_group_name_H-M   'P 1'
#
loop_
_entity.id
_entity.type
_entity.pdbx_description
1 polymer ?
#
loop_
_entity_poly.entity_id
_entity_poly.type
_entity_poly.pdbx_seq_one_letter_code
_entity_poly.pdbx_strand_id
1 'polypeptide(L)'
;FIPESPRFLQSKGREEEAKRAYAWAMEIPVEQVAALPPLPAASSASYSVIFRKYPRQLLVVSLGSFAFILGSFTVQSWGQSLLGQSFKFSAGSVSTLFMLVSLGDLLGRLGSAWISDRIGRRWTMFGCGVIGGLGALVAAFSTQMVDGDDVGAAGYVFFAGIFVIMTFGDGAFGILNAFGGEQFPTEARSTGLGLGYGIGAVAKVAGPYLLGLLVGSDKLSPEVVFIPFLIFAGLLFLGGV
;
A
#
# COMPACT_ATOMS: atom_id res chain seq x y z
N PHE A 1 -7.15 -3.12 29.51
CA PHE A 1 -7.77 -2.07 28.70
C PHE A 1 -6.74 -0.96 28.46
N ILE A 2 -6.59 -0.52 27.21
CA ILE A 2 -5.73 0.62 26.86
C ILE A 2 -6.54 1.90 27.14
N PRO A 3 -6.03 2.87 27.93
CA PRO A 3 -6.72 4.12 28.16
C PRO A 3 -6.79 4.97 26.89
N GLU A 4 -7.70 5.95 26.87
CA GLU A 4 -7.79 6.94 25.79
C GLU A 4 -6.52 7.78 25.66
N SER A 5 -6.27 8.32 24.46
CA SER A 5 -5.10 9.16 24.21
C SER A 5 -5.04 10.36 25.19
N PRO A 6 -3.91 10.61 25.86
CA PRO A 6 -3.77 11.78 26.76
C PRO A 6 -4.11 13.10 26.07
N ARG A 7 -3.70 13.27 24.81
CA ARG A 7 -3.97 14.49 24.03
C ARG A 7 -5.46 14.64 23.71
N PHE A 8 -6.16 13.53 23.44
CA PHE A 8 -7.61 13.56 23.21
C PHE A 8 -8.35 13.96 24.49
N LEU A 9 -8.01 13.34 25.62
CA LEU A 9 -8.63 13.67 26.91
C LEU A 9 -8.38 15.14 27.29
N GLN A 10 -7.16 15.63 27.08
CA GLN A 10 -6.80 17.03 27.32
C GLN A 10 -7.60 17.98 26.41
N SER A 11 -7.79 17.63 25.12
CA SER A 11 -8.60 18.42 24.19
C SER A 11 -10.08 18.50 24.56
N LYS A 12 -10.55 17.57 25.40
CA LYS A 12 -11.91 17.55 25.98
C LYS A 12 -11.98 18.17 27.35
N GLY A 13 -10.91 18.77 27.87
CA GLY A 13 -10.86 19.36 29.21
C GLY A 13 -10.82 18.34 30.35
N ARG A 14 -10.56 17.04 30.06
CA ARG A 14 -10.50 15.93 31.03
C ARG A 14 -9.08 15.75 31.54
N GLU A 15 -8.51 16.78 32.20
CA GLU A 15 -7.08 16.85 32.54
C GLU A 15 -6.62 15.73 33.47
N GLU A 16 -7.40 15.38 34.49
CA GLU A 16 -7.04 14.33 35.44
C GLU A 16 -6.96 12.94 34.79
N GLU A 17 -7.88 12.66 33.87
CA GLU A 17 -7.82 11.42 33.10
C GLU A 17 -6.69 11.44 32.08
N ALA A 18 -6.41 12.59 31.48
CA ALA A 18 -5.27 12.77 30.60
C ALA A 18 -3.93 12.51 31.32
N LYS A 19 -3.78 13.01 32.58
CA LYS A 19 -2.60 12.73 33.42
C LYS A 19 -2.47 11.25 33.72
N ARG A 20 -3.56 10.56 34.08
CA ARG A 20 -3.55 9.11 34.33
C ARG A 20 -3.16 8.32 33.07
N ALA A 21 -3.72 8.68 31.91
CA ALA A 21 -3.39 8.04 30.64
C ALA A 21 -1.94 8.29 30.23
N TYR A 22 -1.40 9.48 30.49
CA TYR A 22 0.00 9.81 30.24
C TYR A 22 0.93 9.03 31.18
N ALA A 23 0.61 8.98 32.48
CA ALA A 23 1.36 8.19 33.48
C ALA A 23 1.41 6.71 33.10
N TRP A 24 0.27 6.17 32.66
CA TRP A 24 0.18 4.79 32.19
C TRP A 24 1.08 4.55 30.95
N ALA A 25 1.05 5.47 29.98
CA ALA A 25 1.84 5.33 28.75
C ALA A 25 3.36 5.47 28.99
N MET A 26 3.76 6.24 29.98
CA MET A 26 5.16 6.46 30.35
C MET A 26 5.66 5.51 31.45
N GLU A 27 4.78 4.65 31.95
CA GLU A 27 5.07 3.72 33.07
C GLU A 27 5.59 4.41 34.32
N ILE A 28 5.06 5.62 34.63
CA ILE A 28 5.44 6.41 35.81
C ILE A 28 4.23 6.61 36.75
N PRO A 29 4.47 6.84 38.07
CA PRO A 29 3.41 7.23 38.99
C PRO A 29 2.72 8.53 38.55
N VAL A 30 1.40 8.63 38.75
CA VAL A 30 0.59 9.83 38.36
C VAL A 30 1.10 11.09 39.05
N GLU A 31 1.59 10.97 40.29
CA GLU A 31 2.13 12.05 41.12
C GLU A 31 3.40 12.69 40.53
N GLN A 32 4.12 11.95 39.68
CA GLN A 32 5.32 12.45 38.99
C GLN A 32 4.98 13.22 37.69
N VAL A 33 3.73 13.21 37.25
CA VAL A 33 3.28 13.99 36.11
C VAL A 33 3.03 15.45 36.52
N ALA A 34 4.06 16.27 36.47
CA ALA A 34 3.98 17.67 36.91
C ALA A 34 3.03 18.52 36.04
N ALA A 35 3.15 18.42 34.71
CA ALA A 35 2.28 19.08 33.76
C ALA A 35 2.21 18.29 32.46
N LEU A 36 1.02 18.27 31.82
CA LEU A 36 0.91 17.73 30.49
C LEU A 36 1.50 18.71 29.47
N PRO A 37 2.16 18.21 28.41
CA PRO A 37 2.62 19.08 27.32
C PRO A 37 1.46 19.91 26.77
N PRO A 38 1.65 21.22 26.49
CA PRO A 38 0.59 22.05 25.94
C PRO A 38 0.07 21.44 24.64
N LEU A 39 -1.25 21.45 24.47
CA LEU A 39 -1.84 21.04 23.21
C LEU A 39 -1.32 21.96 22.09
N PRO A 40 -0.84 21.40 20.98
CA PRO A 40 -0.63 22.22 19.79
C PRO A 40 -1.94 22.97 19.48
N ALA A 41 -1.87 24.24 19.14
CA ALA A 41 -3.03 25.02 18.75
C ALA A 41 -3.86 24.19 17.75
N ALA A 42 -5.14 24.00 18.04
CA ALA A 42 -6.04 23.15 17.26
C ALA A 42 -6.30 23.78 15.88
N SER A 43 -5.32 23.65 15.00
CA SER A 43 -5.45 23.98 13.59
C SER A 43 -5.42 22.66 12.79
N SER A 44 -6.55 21.96 12.75
CA SER A 44 -6.72 21.01 11.65
C SER A 44 -6.69 21.84 10.36
N ALA A 45 -5.64 21.69 9.56
CA ALA A 45 -5.55 22.39 8.31
C ALA A 45 -6.78 22.04 7.46
N SER A 46 -7.56 23.05 7.09
CA SER A 46 -8.71 22.85 6.20
C SER A 46 -8.23 22.24 4.86
N TYR A 47 -9.07 21.45 4.21
CA TYR A 47 -8.77 20.90 2.88
C TYR A 47 -8.28 21.97 1.91
N SER A 48 -8.87 23.17 1.92
CA SER A 48 -8.45 24.28 1.08
C SER A 48 -7.00 24.71 1.33
N VAL A 49 -6.51 24.60 2.55
CA VAL A 49 -5.12 24.89 2.90
C VAL A 49 -4.19 23.86 2.29
N ILE A 50 -4.58 22.57 2.30
CA ILE A 50 -3.76 21.52 1.68
C ILE A 50 -3.60 21.78 0.17
N PHE A 51 -4.70 22.05 -0.54
CA PHE A 51 -4.65 22.33 -1.98
C PHE A 51 -3.85 23.58 -2.34
N ARG A 52 -3.90 24.64 -1.49
CA ARG A 52 -3.23 25.91 -1.78
C ARG A 52 -1.78 25.95 -1.34
N LYS A 53 -1.46 25.42 -0.15
CA LYS A 53 -0.10 25.54 0.43
C LYS A 53 0.78 24.31 0.18
N TYR A 54 0.18 23.13 -0.01
CA TYR A 54 0.93 21.88 -0.13
C TYR A 54 0.55 21.05 -1.37
N PRO A 55 0.37 21.68 -2.57
CA PRO A 55 -0.08 20.95 -3.77
C PRO A 55 0.92 19.89 -4.22
N ARG A 56 2.23 20.19 -4.13
CA ARG A 56 3.29 19.25 -4.52
C ARG A 56 3.30 18.01 -3.62
N GLN A 57 3.23 18.21 -2.31
CA GLN A 57 3.19 17.12 -1.33
C GLN A 57 1.94 16.27 -1.53
N LEU A 58 0.78 16.90 -1.73
CA LEU A 58 -0.46 16.22 -2.04
C LEU A 58 -0.34 15.38 -3.32
N LEU A 59 0.25 15.93 -4.37
CA LEU A 59 0.46 15.22 -5.63
C LEU A 59 1.38 14.00 -5.44
N VAL A 60 2.51 14.15 -4.74
CA VAL A 60 3.44 13.06 -4.47
C VAL A 60 2.76 11.93 -3.70
N VAL A 61 2.04 12.26 -2.62
CA VAL A 61 1.34 11.25 -1.82
C VAL A 61 0.20 10.59 -2.60
N SER A 62 -0.54 11.36 -3.39
CA SER A 62 -1.65 10.83 -4.21
C SER A 62 -1.15 9.92 -5.32
N LEU A 63 -0.12 10.33 -6.07
CA LEU A 63 0.44 9.53 -7.16
C LEU A 63 1.14 8.28 -6.64
N GLY A 64 1.95 8.40 -5.58
CA GLY A 64 2.59 7.25 -4.96
C GLY A 64 1.55 6.24 -4.45
N SER A 65 0.53 6.71 -3.71
CA SER A 65 -0.57 5.85 -3.26
C SER A 65 -1.31 5.21 -4.43
N PHE A 66 -1.65 5.99 -5.46
CA PHE A 66 -2.34 5.49 -6.66
C PHE A 66 -1.55 4.37 -7.34
N ALA A 67 -0.25 4.58 -7.57
CA ALA A 67 0.61 3.65 -8.27
C ALA A 67 0.72 2.31 -7.54
N PHE A 68 1.01 2.33 -6.24
CA PHE A 68 1.11 1.09 -5.45
C PHE A 68 -0.24 0.39 -5.26
N ILE A 69 -1.32 1.14 -5.01
CA ILE A 69 -2.66 0.57 -4.84
C ILE A 69 -3.15 -0.08 -6.13
N LEU A 70 -2.93 0.55 -7.28
CA LEU A 70 -3.49 0.06 -8.54
C LEU A 70 -2.96 -1.33 -8.88
N GLY A 71 -1.64 -1.54 -8.83
CA GLY A 71 -1.02 -2.84 -9.12
C GLY A 71 -1.41 -3.90 -8.11
N SER A 72 -1.19 -3.65 -6.81
CA SER A 72 -1.43 -4.63 -5.74
C SER A 72 -2.90 -4.99 -5.62
N PHE A 73 -3.81 -3.99 -5.62
CA PHE A 73 -5.24 -4.25 -5.45
C PHE A 73 -5.84 -4.99 -6.65
N THR A 74 -5.34 -4.73 -7.86
CA THR A 74 -5.76 -5.48 -9.05
C THR A 74 -5.32 -6.94 -8.96
N VAL A 75 -4.08 -7.20 -8.50
CA VAL A 75 -3.59 -8.57 -8.27
C VAL A 75 -4.43 -9.26 -7.19
N GLN A 76 -4.78 -8.59 -6.10
CA GLN A 76 -5.65 -9.17 -5.06
C GLN A 76 -7.03 -9.52 -5.60
N SER A 77 -7.61 -8.67 -6.46
CA SER A 77 -8.97 -8.85 -6.97
C SER A 77 -9.07 -9.92 -8.07
N TRP A 78 -8.08 -10.00 -8.95
CA TRP A 78 -8.13 -10.83 -10.16
C TRP A 78 -7.12 -11.97 -10.18
N GLY A 79 -6.07 -11.93 -9.38
CA GLY A 79 -4.97 -12.87 -9.46
C GLY A 79 -5.37 -14.33 -9.29
N GLN A 80 -6.34 -14.63 -8.39
CA GLN A 80 -6.88 -15.98 -8.23
C GLN A 80 -7.63 -16.44 -9.46
N SER A 81 -8.48 -15.58 -10.03
CA SER A 81 -9.24 -15.88 -11.25
C SER A 81 -8.31 -16.08 -12.45
N LEU A 82 -7.25 -15.29 -12.55
CA LEU A 82 -6.24 -15.42 -13.60
C LEU A 82 -5.51 -16.76 -13.49
N LEU A 83 -5.02 -17.14 -12.31
CA LEU A 83 -4.38 -18.44 -12.12
C LEU A 83 -5.33 -19.60 -12.41
N GLY A 84 -6.58 -19.54 -11.95
CA GLY A 84 -7.55 -20.60 -12.15
C GLY A 84 -8.06 -20.71 -13.60
N GLN A 85 -8.41 -19.59 -14.22
CA GLN A 85 -9.05 -19.56 -15.53
C GLN A 85 -8.05 -19.45 -16.69
N SER A 86 -7.06 -18.56 -16.58
CA SER A 86 -6.07 -18.36 -17.66
C SER A 86 -5.01 -19.45 -17.68
N PHE A 87 -4.52 -19.86 -16.50
CA PHE A 87 -3.44 -20.86 -16.38
C PHE A 87 -3.96 -22.24 -15.94
N LYS A 88 -5.27 -22.46 -15.89
CA LYS A 88 -5.93 -23.74 -15.64
C LYS A 88 -5.52 -24.43 -14.33
N PHE A 89 -5.09 -23.68 -13.29
CA PHE A 89 -4.78 -24.24 -11.98
C PHE A 89 -6.04 -24.71 -11.25
N SER A 90 -5.94 -25.81 -10.50
CA SER A 90 -7.04 -26.27 -9.65
C SER A 90 -7.33 -25.27 -8.52
N ALA A 91 -8.58 -25.22 -8.03
CA ALA A 91 -8.95 -24.35 -6.92
C ALA A 91 -8.08 -24.56 -5.67
N GLY A 92 -7.72 -25.82 -5.37
CA GLY A 92 -6.82 -26.15 -4.26
C GLY A 92 -5.41 -25.58 -4.45
N SER A 93 -4.85 -25.70 -5.66
CA SER A 93 -3.55 -25.13 -5.99
C SER A 93 -3.58 -23.61 -5.89
N VAL A 94 -4.60 -22.95 -6.44
CA VAL A 94 -4.76 -21.48 -6.37
C VAL A 94 -4.82 -21.03 -4.92
N SER A 95 -5.60 -21.69 -4.06
CA SER A 95 -5.71 -21.34 -2.65
C SER A 95 -4.38 -21.46 -1.92
N THR A 96 -3.61 -22.54 -2.18
CA THR A 96 -2.29 -22.75 -1.57
C THR A 96 -1.29 -21.67 -2.03
N LEU A 97 -1.27 -21.36 -3.33
CA LEU A 97 -0.39 -20.33 -3.87
C LEU A 97 -0.74 -18.93 -3.30
N PHE A 98 -2.04 -18.62 -3.17
CA PHE A 98 -2.45 -17.33 -2.59
C PHE A 98 -2.24 -17.25 -1.06
N MET A 99 -2.22 -18.35 -0.36
CA MET A 99 -1.74 -18.40 1.03
C MET A 99 -0.26 -17.97 1.11
N LEU A 100 0.57 -18.46 0.19
CA LEU A 100 1.99 -18.03 0.11
C LEU A 100 2.10 -16.55 -0.26
N VAL A 101 1.29 -16.06 -1.20
CA VAL A 101 1.23 -14.63 -1.55
C VAL A 101 0.89 -13.78 -0.32
N SER A 102 -0.10 -14.17 0.48
CA SER A 102 -0.49 -13.44 1.69
C SER A 102 0.62 -13.44 2.75
N LEU A 103 1.36 -14.54 2.87
CA LEU A 103 2.54 -14.59 3.75
C LEU A 103 3.65 -13.67 3.23
N GLY A 104 3.91 -13.69 1.93
CA GLY A 104 4.86 -12.78 1.27
C GLY A 104 4.51 -11.31 1.49
N ASP A 105 3.22 -10.94 1.35
CA ASP A 105 2.71 -9.60 1.63
C ASP A 105 2.98 -9.16 3.07
N LEU A 106 2.64 -10.01 4.04
CA LEU A 106 2.91 -9.72 5.45
C LEU A 106 4.41 -9.50 5.71
N LEU A 107 5.26 -10.40 5.21
CA LEU A 107 6.71 -10.30 5.36
C LEU A 107 7.26 -9.07 4.63
N GLY A 108 6.72 -8.74 3.48
CA GLY A 108 7.07 -7.55 2.70
C GLY A 108 6.79 -6.25 3.45
N ARG A 109 5.61 -6.13 4.07
CA ARG A 109 5.24 -4.95 4.89
C ARG A 109 6.11 -4.80 6.12
N LEU A 110 6.36 -5.89 6.85
CA LEU A 110 7.25 -5.86 8.02
C LEU A 110 8.69 -5.57 7.62
N GLY A 111 9.17 -6.22 6.55
CA GLY A 111 10.53 -6.05 6.04
C GLY A 111 10.77 -4.64 5.52
N SER A 112 9.85 -4.07 4.75
CA SER A 112 9.97 -2.70 4.23
C SER A 112 9.95 -1.67 5.36
N ALA A 113 9.10 -1.85 6.38
CA ALA A 113 9.10 -1.00 7.57
C ALA A 113 10.47 -1.04 8.26
N TRP A 114 11.00 -2.22 8.53
CA TRP A 114 12.30 -2.39 9.18
C TRP A 114 13.49 -1.86 8.35
N ILE A 115 13.48 -2.09 7.04
CA ILE A 115 14.51 -1.58 6.13
C ILE A 115 14.45 -0.04 6.07
N SER A 116 13.24 0.53 6.04
CA SER A 116 13.05 1.97 5.94
C SER A 116 13.63 2.77 7.11
N ASP A 117 13.69 2.15 8.29
CA ASP A 117 14.32 2.77 9.46
C ASP A 117 15.85 2.83 9.37
N ARG A 118 16.48 2.03 8.47
CA ARG A 118 17.93 1.95 8.28
C ARG A 118 18.44 2.73 7.08
N ILE A 119 17.79 2.58 5.94
CA ILE A 119 18.23 3.22 4.68
C ILE A 119 17.38 4.43 4.29
N GLY A 120 16.33 4.70 5.07
CA GLY A 120 15.42 5.81 4.86
C GLY A 120 14.19 5.45 3.99
N ARG A 121 13.11 6.20 4.21
CA ARG A 121 11.79 5.97 3.58
C ARG A 121 11.86 6.02 2.05
N ARG A 122 12.55 7.04 1.51
CA ARG A 122 12.65 7.27 0.06
C ARG A 122 13.29 6.11 -0.67
N TRP A 123 14.44 5.64 -0.20
CA TRP A 123 15.16 4.54 -0.85
C TRP A 123 14.43 3.22 -0.75
N THR A 124 13.72 3.00 0.37
CA THR A 124 12.89 1.80 0.52
C THR A 124 11.68 1.84 -0.43
N MET A 125 11.00 3.00 -0.55
CA MET A 125 9.92 3.17 -1.54
C MET A 125 10.40 2.92 -2.96
N PHE A 126 11.55 3.50 -3.34
CA PHE A 126 12.18 3.27 -4.63
C PHE A 126 12.45 1.77 -4.86
N GLY A 127 13.08 1.10 -3.90
CA GLY A 127 13.35 -0.35 -3.98
C GLY A 127 12.08 -1.18 -4.13
N CYS A 128 11.05 -0.89 -3.35
CA CYS A 128 9.74 -1.54 -3.44
C CYS A 128 9.11 -1.34 -4.82
N GLY A 129 9.15 -0.13 -5.37
CA GLY A 129 8.63 0.19 -6.69
C GLY A 129 9.39 -0.54 -7.81
N VAL A 130 10.73 -0.55 -7.75
CA VAL A 130 11.57 -1.24 -8.75
C VAL A 130 11.35 -2.75 -8.70
N ILE A 131 11.46 -3.37 -7.51
CA ILE A 131 11.33 -4.83 -7.40
C ILE A 131 9.89 -5.27 -7.72
N GLY A 132 8.88 -4.55 -7.22
CA GLY A 132 7.48 -4.81 -7.55
C GLY A 132 7.20 -4.65 -9.05
N GLY A 133 7.78 -3.62 -9.68
CA GLY A 133 7.69 -3.41 -11.11
C GLY A 133 8.34 -4.53 -11.94
N LEU A 134 9.51 -5.02 -11.52
CA LEU A 134 10.14 -6.20 -12.13
C LEU A 134 9.25 -7.45 -11.97
N GLY A 135 8.62 -7.63 -10.81
CA GLY A 135 7.63 -8.69 -10.62
C GLY A 135 6.46 -8.60 -11.61
N ALA A 136 5.96 -7.38 -11.86
CA ALA A 136 4.90 -7.15 -12.85
C ALA A 136 5.37 -7.44 -14.28
N LEU A 137 6.62 -7.14 -14.63
CA LEU A 137 7.20 -7.54 -15.92
C LEU A 137 7.29 -9.06 -16.03
N VAL A 138 7.76 -9.76 -15.00
CA VAL A 138 7.81 -11.23 -14.98
C VAL A 138 6.43 -11.82 -15.18
N ALA A 139 5.41 -11.29 -14.49
CA ALA A 139 4.02 -11.72 -14.68
C ALA A 139 3.50 -11.42 -16.10
N ALA A 140 3.83 -10.26 -16.68
CA ALA A 140 3.46 -9.94 -18.06
C ALA A 140 4.10 -10.91 -19.06
N PHE A 141 5.41 -11.07 -19.00
CA PHE A 141 6.15 -11.91 -19.96
C PHE A 141 5.87 -13.41 -19.81
N SER A 142 5.37 -13.87 -18.64
CA SER A 142 4.95 -15.27 -18.48
C SER A 142 3.87 -15.66 -19.48
N THR A 143 3.02 -14.71 -19.89
CA THR A 143 1.95 -14.95 -20.88
C THR A 143 2.48 -15.27 -22.27
N GLN A 144 3.72 -14.84 -22.58
CA GLN A 144 4.41 -15.13 -23.84
C GLN A 144 5.07 -16.53 -23.84
N MET A 145 5.12 -17.18 -22.68
CA MET A 145 5.70 -18.52 -22.52
C MET A 145 4.67 -19.63 -22.69
N VAL A 146 3.41 -19.26 -22.98
CA VAL A 146 2.33 -20.23 -23.22
C VAL A 146 2.56 -20.89 -24.57
N ASP A 147 2.75 -22.21 -24.59
CA ASP A 147 2.90 -23.00 -25.80
C ASP A 147 1.70 -23.94 -25.95
N GLY A 148 0.79 -23.56 -26.84
CA GLY A 148 -0.44 -24.29 -27.08
C GLY A 148 -1.31 -24.45 -25.82
N ASP A 149 -1.59 -25.70 -25.46
CA ASP A 149 -2.42 -26.05 -24.28
C ASP A 149 -1.62 -26.18 -22.97
N ASP A 150 -0.27 -26.18 -23.04
CA ASP A 150 0.60 -26.26 -21.86
C ASP A 150 0.81 -24.89 -21.23
N VAL A 151 0.01 -24.59 -20.23
CA VAL A 151 0.06 -23.35 -19.46
C VAL A 151 0.74 -23.51 -18.09
N GLY A 152 1.16 -24.73 -17.73
CA GLY A 152 1.63 -25.04 -16.38
C GLY A 152 2.89 -24.26 -15.99
N ALA A 153 3.93 -24.30 -16.81
CA ALA A 153 5.19 -23.60 -16.57
C ALA A 153 4.97 -22.07 -16.57
N ALA A 154 4.23 -21.54 -17.53
CA ALA A 154 3.87 -20.13 -17.63
C ALA A 154 3.09 -19.66 -16.39
N GLY A 155 2.18 -20.49 -15.88
CA GLY A 155 1.40 -20.19 -14.66
C GLY A 155 2.27 -20.07 -13.40
N TYR A 156 3.30 -20.90 -13.25
CA TYR A 156 4.25 -20.76 -12.13
C TYR A 156 5.12 -19.52 -12.25
N VAL A 157 5.53 -19.12 -13.46
CA VAL A 157 6.27 -17.87 -13.70
C VAL A 157 5.35 -16.67 -13.41
N PHE A 158 4.09 -16.73 -13.85
CA PHE A 158 3.09 -15.74 -13.50
C PHE A 158 2.90 -15.62 -11.98
N PHE A 159 2.74 -16.74 -11.30
CA PHE A 159 2.67 -16.77 -9.84
C PHE A 159 3.90 -16.13 -9.18
N ALA A 160 5.11 -16.44 -9.63
CA ALA A 160 6.33 -15.82 -9.12
C ALA A 160 6.30 -14.30 -9.29
N GLY A 161 5.82 -13.81 -10.44
CA GLY A 161 5.64 -12.39 -10.68
C GLY A 161 4.67 -11.73 -9.71
N ILE A 162 3.47 -12.29 -9.53
CA ILE A 162 2.47 -11.75 -8.59
C ILE A 162 2.92 -11.87 -7.13
N PHE A 163 3.69 -12.91 -6.78
CA PHE A 163 4.29 -13.03 -5.46
C PHE A 163 5.27 -11.88 -5.18
N VAL A 164 6.11 -11.53 -6.14
CA VAL A 164 7.05 -10.39 -6.03
C VAL A 164 6.29 -9.07 -5.96
N ILE A 165 5.23 -8.86 -6.77
CA ILE A 165 4.38 -7.67 -6.70
C ILE A 165 3.80 -7.52 -5.29
N MET A 166 3.26 -8.59 -4.73
CA MET A 166 2.60 -8.54 -3.43
C MET A 166 3.60 -8.38 -2.29
N THR A 167 4.76 -9.05 -2.38
CA THR A 167 5.79 -8.92 -1.33
C THR A 167 6.42 -7.53 -1.31
N PHE A 168 6.73 -6.94 -2.46
CA PHE A 168 7.45 -5.66 -2.54
C PHE A 168 6.54 -4.50 -2.93
N GLY A 169 5.70 -4.65 -3.95
CA GLY A 169 4.78 -3.60 -4.36
C GLY A 169 3.76 -3.30 -3.26
N ASP A 170 3.06 -4.31 -2.74
CA ASP A 170 2.15 -4.14 -1.60
C ASP A 170 2.91 -3.97 -0.28
N GLY A 171 4.10 -4.55 -0.16
CA GLY A 171 5.03 -4.33 0.96
C GLY A 171 5.36 -2.87 1.23
N ALA A 172 5.30 -2.00 0.20
CA ALA A 172 5.46 -0.55 0.34
C ALA A 172 4.44 0.08 1.30
N PHE A 173 3.27 -0.55 1.52
CA PHE A 173 2.29 -0.08 2.52
C PHE A 173 2.82 -0.11 3.95
N GLY A 174 3.85 -0.88 4.25
CA GLY A 174 4.54 -0.82 5.54
C GLY A 174 5.15 0.55 5.83
N ILE A 175 5.45 1.33 4.81
CA ILE A 175 6.11 2.65 4.94
C ILE A 175 5.33 3.80 4.31
N LEU A 176 4.34 3.53 3.45
CA LEU A 176 3.62 4.55 2.67
C LEU A 176 2.98 5.62 3.57
N ASN A 177 2.38 5.21 4.68
CA ASN A 177 1.75 6.14 5.61
C ASN A 177 2.78 7.00 6.36
N ALA A 178 3.92 6.43 6.74
CA ALA A 178 5.01 7.17 7.37
C ALA A 178 5.63 8.17 6.39
N PHE A 179 5.98 7.71 5.19
CA PHE A 179 6.51 8.55 4.11
C PHE A 179 5.54 9.69 3.75
N GLY A 180 4.26 9.37 3.53
CA GLY A 180 3.24 10.36 3.18
C GLY A 180 2.99 11.37 4.32
N GLY A 181 3.01 10.92 5.57
CA GLY A 181 2.87 11.80 6.73
C GLY A 181 4.06 12.76 6.90
N GLU A 182 5.28 12.32 6.58
CA GLU A 182 6.49 13.14 6.64
C GLU A 182 6.54 14.25 5.57
N GLN A 183 5.72 14.15 4.51
CA GLN A 183 5.62 15.19 3.47
C GLN A 183 4.92 16.47 3.98
N PHE A 184 4.14 16.37 5.07
CA PHE A 184 3.36 17.49 5.59
C PHE A 184 3.85 17.93 6.97
N PRO A 185 3.79 19.24 7.27
CA PRO A 185 4.04 19.73 8.62
C PRO A 185 3.01 19.18 9.60
N THR A 186 3.33 19.20 10.89
CA THR A 186 2.54 18.54 11.95
C THR A 186 1.06 18.95 11.94
N GLU A 187 0.75 20.24 11.70
CA GLU A 187 -0.61 20.75 11.69
C GLU A 187 -1.45 20.28 10.49
N ALA A 188 -0.79 19.92 9.37
CA ALA A 188 -1.42 19.51 8.14
C ALA A 188 -1.31 18.00 7.87
N ARG A 189 -0.56 17.26 8.70
CA ARG A 189 -0.14 15.87 8.45
C ARG A 189 -1.32 14.92 8.29
N SER A 190 -2.25 14.89 9.23
CA SER A 190 -3.38 13.97 9.18
C SER A 190 -4.32 14.26 8.01
N THR A 191 -4.63 15.55 7.78
CA THR A 191 -5.50 15.98 6.68
C THR A 191 -4.83 15.77 5.33
N GLY A 192 -3.53 16.12 5.20
CA GLY A 192 -2.78 15.96 3.97
C GLY A 192 -2.58 14.50 3.59
N LEU A 193 -2.19 13.66 4.55
CA LEU A 193 -2.03 12.23 4.34
C LEU A 193 -3.39 11.56 3.99
N GLY A 194 -4.44 11.85 4.76
CA GLY A 194 -5.77 11.28 4.53
C GLY A 194 -6.33 11.66 3.16
N LEU A 195 -6.17 12.92 2.75
CA LEU A 195 -6.60 13.40 1.43
C LEU A 195 -5.75 12.78 0.31
N GLY A 196 -4.43 12.77 0.45
CA GLY A 196 -3.52 12.22 -0.54
C GLY A 196 -3.75 10.71 -0.75
N TYR A 197 -3.85 9.95 0.35
CA TYR A 197 -4.19 8.53 0.28
C TYR A 197 -5.60 8.31 -0.27
N GLY A 198 -6.59 9.13 0.13
CA GLY A 198 -7.97 9.03 -0.38
C GLY A 198 -8.08 9.24 -1.89
N ILE A 199 -7.36 10.23 -2.43
CA ILE A 199 -7.25 10.44 -3.88
C ILE A 199 -6.57 9.23 -4.54
N GLY A 200 -5.47 8.75 -3.99
CA GLY A 200 -4.77 7.57 -4.50
C GLY A 200 -5.63 6.30 -4.46
N ALA A 201 -6.49 6.17 -3.45
CA ALA A 201 -7.36 5.00 -3.27
C ALA A 201 -8.43 4.83 -4.37
N VAL A 202 -8.65 5.83 -5.23
CA VAL A 202 -9.46 5.69 -6.46
C VAL A 202 -8.90 4.54 -7.33
N ALA A 203 -7.61 4.24 -7.23
CA ALA A 203 -6.96 3.11 -7.86
C ALA A 203 -7.61 1.75 -7.54
N LYS A 204 -8.25 1.60 -6.35
CA LYS A 204 -8.96 0.36 -5.97
C LYS A 204 -10.17 0.07 -6.87
N VAL A 205 -10.76 1.12 -7.43
CA VAL A 205 -11.85 1.00 -8.40
C VAL A 205 -11.27 0.97 -9.81
N ALA A 206 -10.35 1.89 -10.11
CA ALA A 206 -9.78 2.03 -11.44
C ALA A 206 -9.01 0.78 -11.89
N GLY A 207 -8.22 0.14 -11.02
CA GLY A 207 -7.42 -1.03 -11.37
C GLY A 207 -8.24 -2.22 -11.85
N PRO A 208 -9.13 -2.79 -11.01
CA PRO A 208 -10.01 -3.89 -11.43
C PRO A 208 -10.91 -3.53 -12.62
N TYR A 209 -11.41 -2.28 -12.70
CA TYR A 209 -12.24 -1.82 -13.80
C TYR A 209 -11.47 -1.75 -15.12
N LEU A 210 -10.26 -1.19 -15.10
CA LEU A 210 -9.38 -1.14 -16.28
C LEU A 210 -9.02 -2.54 -16.76
N LEU A 211 -8.70 -3.45 -15.86
CA LEU A 211 -8.45 -4.83 -16.23
C LEU A 211 -9.69 -5.45 -16.87
N GLY A 212 -10.87 -5.27 -16.28
CA GLY A 212 -12.13 -5.76 -16.83
C GLY A 212 -12.44 -5.20 -18.22
N LEU A 213 -12.16 -3.91 -18.47
CA LEU A 213 -12.32 -3.28 -19.78
C LEU A 213 -11.33 -3.86 -20.82
N LEU A 214 -10.07 -4.09 -20.43
CA LEU A 214 -9.04 -4.62 -21.32
C LEU A 214 -9.27 -6.10 -21.64
N VAL A 215 -9.79 -6.87 -20.68
CA VAL A 215 -10.20 -8.27 -20.88
C VAL A 215 -11.46 -8.36 -21.74
N GLY A 216 -12.36 -7.40 -21.64
CA GLY A 216 -13.64 -7.39 -22.38
C GLY A 216 -14.57 -8.52 -21.95
N SER A 217 -15.41 -8.96 -22.92
CA SER A 217 -16.34 -10.09 -22.74
C SER A 217 -15.70 -11.46 -23.05
N ASP A 218 -14.45 -11.47 -23.50
CA ASP A 218 -13.75 -12.66 -23.91
C ASP A 218 -13.33 -13.51 -22.69
N LYS A 219 -13.04 -14.79 -22.93
CA LYS A 219 -12.52 -15.65 -21.88
C LYS A 219 -11.16 -15.10 -21.41
N LEU A 220 -10.92 -15.16 -20.10
CA LEU A 220 -9.63 -14.81 -19.50
C LEU A 220 -8.51 -15.67 -20.10
N SER A 221 -7.99 -15.26 -21.27
CA SER A 221 -6.83 -15.90 -21.88
C SER A 221 -5.55 -15.29 -21.32
N PRO A 222 -4.42 -16.02 -21.27
CA PRO A 222 -3.14 -15.48 -20.81
C PRO A 222 -2.71 -14.22 -21.55
N GLU A 223 -2.95 -14.14 -22.84
CA GLU A 223 -2.54 -13.03 -23.72
C GLU A 223 -3.13 -11.69 -23.31
N VAL A 224 -4.40 -11.68 -22.84
CA VAL A 224 -5.08 -10.46 -22.43
C VAL A 224 -4.47 -9.83 -21.18
N VAL A 225 -3.73 -10.61 -20.40
CA VAL A 225 -3.10 -10.17 -19.14
C VAL A 225 -1.82 -9.36 -19.40
N PHE A 226 -1.20 -9.49 -20.57
CA PHE A 226 0.10 -8.89 -20.88
C PHE A 226 0.11 -7.37 -20.74
N ILE A 227 -0.80 -6.68 -21.44
CA ILE A 227 -0.87 -5.20 -21.42
C ILE A 227 -1.15 -4.63 -20.03
N PRO A 228 -2.17 -5.12 -19.27
CA PRO A 228 -2.42 -4.65 -17.91
C PRO A 228 -1.20 -4.74 -16.99
N PHE A 229 -0.46 -5.85 -17.06
CA PHE A 229 0.70 -6.02 -16.19
C PHE A 229 1.90 -5.17 -16.62
N LEU A 230 2.05 -4.83 -17.90
CA LEU A 230 3.01 -3.81 -18.35
C LEU A 230 2.66 -2.43 -17.80
N ILE A 231 1.38 -2.06 -17.80
CA ILE A 231 0.92 -0.79 -17.21
C ILE A 231 1.21 -0.78 -15.70
N PHE A 232 0.93 -1.89 -15.00
CA PHE A 232 1.24 -1.99 -13.56
C PHE A 232 2.73 -1.87 -13.29
N ALA A 233 3.58 -2.49 -14.11
CA ALA A 233 5.02 -2.35 -14.00
C ALA A 233 5.46 -0.88 -14.12
N GLY A 234 4.99 -0.19 -15.15
CA GLY A 234 5.28 1.24 -15.36
C GLY A 234 4.84 2.11 -14.19
N LEU A 235 3.66 1.87 -13.64
CA LEU A 235 3.13 2.62 -12.51
C LEU A 235 3.90 2.31 -11.22
N LEU A 236 4.30 1.06 -10.96
CA LEU A 236 5.10 0.72 -9.79
C LEU A 236 6.50 1.36 -9.87
N PHE A 237 7.13 1.40 -11.05
CA PHE A 237 8.38 2.13 -11.24
C PHE A 237 8.20 3.63 -10.96
N LEU A 238 7.13 4.25 -11.46
CA LEU A 238 6.83 5.66 -11.22
C LEU A 238 6.51 5.95 -9.73
N GLY A 239 5.82 5.03 -9.07
CA GLY A 239 5.47 5.17 -7.64
C GLY A 239 6.67 5.07 -6.70
N GLY A 240 7.76 4.44 -7.14
CA GLY A 240 9.01 4.35 -6.39
C GLY A 240 9.94 5.57 -6.56
N VAL A 241 9.75 6.41 -7.58
CA VAL A 241 10.58 7.59 -7.86
C VAL A 241 10.05 8.84 -7.14
#